data_9ff292f09ab20c0246bca139d5f3387c
#
_entry.id   9ff292f09ab20c0246bca139d5f3387c
#
_cell.length_a   1.000
_cell.length_b   1.000
_cell.length_c   1.000
_cell.angle_alpha   90.00
_cell.angle_beta   90.00
_cell.angle_gamma   90.00
#
_symmetry.space_group_name_H-M   'P 1'
#
loop_
_entity.id
_entity.type
_entity.pdbx_description
1 polymer ?
#
loop_
_entity_poly.entity_id
_entity_poly.type
_entity_poly.pdbx_seq_one_letter_code
_entity_poly.pdbx_strand_id
1 'polypeptide(L)'
;AEAARYNADQGAQIIDINMGCPAKKICNVMAGSALLKDELLVGKILEAITKAVDIPVTLKIRTGWDTQHKNALSVAKLAEQSGIHALAIHGRTRACAYQGQAEYDTIAEVKTLVSIPVIANGDITTPEKAKQVLDYTKADAIMIGRAAQGRPWIFREIDYYLNTNKFLPLPEVSEIHQVLIEHLHDLYH
;
A
#
# COMPACT_ATOMS: atom_id res chain seq x y z
N ALA A 1 -10.06 -12.96 -11.52
CA ALA A 1 -11.48 -12.67 -11.78
C ALA A 1 -12.41 -13.47 -10.85
N GLU A 2 -12.31 -14.79 -10.83
CA GLU A 2 -13.20 -15.67 -10.05
C GLU A 2 -13.13 -15.37 -8.53
N ALA A 3 -11.92 -15.32 -7.96
CA ALA A 3 -11.73 -14.96 -6.56
C ALA A 3 -12.23 -13.54 -6.24
N ALA A 4 -12.14 -12.60 -7.16
CA ALA A 4 -12.65 -11.24 -6.97
C ALA A 4 -14.19 -11.24 -6.88
N ARG A 5 -14.85 -11.95 -7.80
CA ARG A 5 -16.31 -12.13 -7.73
C ARG A 5 -16.75 -12.78 -6.43
N TYR A 6 -16.09 -13.89 -6.07
CA TYR A 6 -16.40 -14.58 -4.81
C TYR A 6 -16.33 -13.65 -3.60
N ASN A 7 -15.25 -12.85 -3.49
CA ASN A 7 -15.14 -11.91 -2.37
C ASN A 7 -16.18 -10.78 -2.42
N ALA A 8 -16.49 -10.27 -3.62
CA ALA A 8 -17.56 -9.29 -3.78
C ALA A 8 -18.91 -9.85 -3.34
N ASP A 9 -19.24 -11.09 -3.73
CA ASP A 9 -20.47 -11.79 -3.34
C ASP A 9 -20.54 -12.05 -1.82
N GLN A 10 -19.38 -12.13 -1.14
CA GLN A 10 -19.28 -12.22 0.32
C GLN A 10 -19.36 -10.84 1.01
N GLY A 11 -19.61 -9.77 0.27
CA GLY A 11 -19.79 -8.42 0.81
C GLY A 11 -18.53 -7.55 0.88
N ALA A 12 -17.45 -7.93 0.19
CA ALA A 12 -16.30 -7.05 0.06
C ALA A 12 -16.69 -5.76 -0.67
N GLN A 13 -16.29 -4.62 -0.11
CA GLN A 13 -16.57 -3.29 -0.68
C GLN A 13 -15.46 -2.81 -1.61
N ILE A 14 -14.27 -3.39 -1.51
CA ILE A 14 -13.09 -3.08 -2.33
C ILE A 14 -12.31 -4.39 -2.56
N ILE A 15 -11.78 -4.57 -3.75
CA ILE A 15 -10.81 -5.64 -4.04
C ILE A 15 -9.41 -5.03 -4.14
N ASP A 16 -8.50 -5.39 -3.24
CA ASP A 16 -7.09 -4.97 -3.33
C ASP A 16 -6.21 -6.08 -3.91
N ILE A 17 -5.54 -5.79 -5.03
CA ILE A 17 -4.65 -6.73 -5.72
C ILE A 17 -3.23 -6.59 -5.17
N ASN A 18 -2.66 -7.67 -4.64
CA ASN A 18 -1.31 -7.66 -4.12
C ASN A 18 -0.27 -8.13 -5.15
N MET A 19 0.48 -7.18 -5.71
CA MET A 19 1.66 -7.43 -6.55
C MET A 19 2.95 -6.90 -5.88
N GLY A 20 2.98 -6.85 -4.53
CA GLY A 20 4.11 -6.33 -3.76
C GLY A 20 4.77 -7.34 -2.80
N CYS A 21 4.16 -8.50 -2.55
CA CYS A 21 4.72 -9.49 -1.61
C CYS A 21 6.08 -10.01 -2.07
N PRO A 22 7.18 -9.86 -1.29
CA PRO A 22 8.53 -10.26 -1.67
C PRO A 22 8.87 -11.71 -1.26
N ALA A 23 7.98 -12.40 -0.57
CA ALA A 23 8.25 -13.72 0.00
C ALA A 23 8.61 -14.75 -1.09
N LYS A 24 9.68 -15.51 -0.88
CA LYS A 24 10.16 -16.50 -1.85
C LYS A 24 9.07 -17.51 -2.24
N LYS A 25 8.30 -18.02 -1.25
CA LYS A 25 7.19 -18.95 -1.48
C LYS A 25 6.15 -18.38 -2.46
N ILE A 26 5.82 -17.11 -2.36
CA ILE A 26 4.86 -16.44 -3.23
C ILE A 26 5.47 -16.18 -4.61
N CYS A 27 6.70 -15.67 -4.66
CA CYS A 27 7.39 -15.39 -5.91
C CYS A 27 7.66 -16.65 -6.75
N ASN A 28 7.91 -17.79 -6.13
CA ASN A 28 8.17 -19.06 -6.82
C ASN A 28 6.95 -19.57 -7.60
N VAL A 29 5.74 -19.15 -7.26
CA VAL A 29 4.50 -19.49 -7.98
C VAL A 29 4.02 -18.34 -8.88
N MET A 30 4.91 -17.46 -9.29
CA MET A 30 4.60 -16.28 -10.13
C MET A 30 3.45 -15.43 -9.57
N ALA A 31 3.49 -15.16 -8.25
CA ALA A 31 2.52 -14.31 -7.56
C ALA A 31 3.23 -13.18 -6.80
N GLY A 32 2.46 -12.23 -6.26
CA GLY A 32 3.00 -11.08 -5.56
C GLY A 32 3.94 -10.26 -6.45
N SER A 33 5.10 -9.87 -5.94
CA SER A 33 6.05 -9.04 -6.68
C SER A 33 6.76 -9.74 -7.86
N ALA A 34 6.64 -11.07 -8.01
CA ALA A 34 7.16 -11.76 -9.19
C ALA A 34 6.38 -11.37 -10.46
N LEU A 35 5.12 -10.99 -10.34
CA LEU A 35 4.30 -10.51 -11.46
C LEU A 35 4.89 -9.26 -12.12
N LEU A 36 5.62 -8.42 -11.37
CA LEU A 36 6.28 -7.22 -11.93
C LEU A 36 7.34 -7.54 -13.00
N LYS A 37 7.72 -8.80 -13.18
CA LYS A 37 8.64 -9.24 -14.24
C LYS A 37 7.96 -9.38 -15.60
N ASP A 38 6.63 -9.40 -15.65
CA ASP A 38 5.83 -9.59 -16.85
C ASP A 38 4.68 -8.56 -16.90
N GLU A 39 4.95 -7.41 -17.48
CA GLU A 39 3.99 -6.31 -17.56
C GLU A 39 2.76 -6.66 -18.40
N LEU A 40 2.92 -7.50 -19.42
CA LEU A 40 1.79 -7.97 -20.24
C LEU A 40 0.82 -8.82 -19.40
N LEU A 41 1.37 -9.69 -18.56
CA LEU A 41 0.58 -10.50 -17.62
C LEU A 41 -0.09 -9.62 -16.57
N VAL A 42 0.63 -8.62 -16.05
CA VAL A 42 0.06 -7.62 -15.11
C VAL A 42 -1.17 -6.98 -15.74
N GLY A 43 -1.07 -6.42 -16.94
CA GLY A 43 -2.20 -5.79 -17.62
C GLY A 43 -3.40 -6.73 -17.79
N LYS A 44 -3.16 -7.97 -18.24
CA LYS A 44 -4.21 -8.99 -18.40
C LYS A 44 -4.91 -9.33 -17.08
N ILE A 45 -4.15 -9.43 -15.98
CA ILE A 45 -4.71 -9.71 -14.65
C ILE A 45 -5.59 -8.54 -14.19
N LEU A 46 -5.08 -7.30 -14.29
CA LEU A 46 -5.81 -6.11 -13.86
C LEU A 46 -7.12 -5.96 -14.64
N GLU A 47 -7.05 -6.04 -15.94
CA GLU A 47 -8.22 -5.94 -16.82
C GLU A 47 -9.25 -7.04 -16.54
N ALA A 48 -8.80 -8.28 -16.34
CA ALA A 48 -9.70 -9.40 -16.03
C ALA A 48 -10.41 -9.24 -14.67
N ILE A 49 -9.76 -8.60 -13.69
CA ILE A 49 -10.36 -8.37 -12.36
C ILE A 49 -11.32 -7.18 -12.40
N THR A 50 -10.90 -6.04 -12.98
CA THR A 50 -11.74 -4.84 -13.06
C THR A 50 -13.02 -5.07 -13.86
N LYS A 51 -12.98 -5.93 -14.89
CA LYS A 51 -14.19 -6.34 -15.66
C LYS A 51 -15.05 -7.36 -14.93
N ALA A 52 -14.58 -7.97 -13.86
CA ALA A 52 -15.27 -9.06 -13.18
C ALA A 52 -16.15 -8.61 -12.01
N VAL A 53 -15.99 -7.39 -11.53
CA VAL A 53 -16.68 -6.84 -10.35
C VAL A 53 -17.07 -5.39 -10.59
N ASP A 54 -18.16 -4.95 -9.98
CA ASP A 54 -18.66 -3.57 -10.05
C ASP A 54 -18.18 -2.70 -8.87
N ILE A 55 -17.45 -3.31 -7.91
CA ILE A 55 -16.87 -2.60 -6.77
C ILE A 55 -15.46 -2.10 -7.10
N PRO A 56 -14.94 -1.06 -6.40
CA PRO A 56 -13.62 -0.53 -6.65
C PRO A 56 -12.51 -1.60 -6.54
N VAL A 57 -11.57 -1.55 -7.48
CA VAL A 57 -10.38 -2.40 -7.48
C VAL A 57 -9.15 -1.52 -7.28
N THR A 58 -8.32 -1.84 -6.31
CA THR A 58 -7.05 -1.18 -6.03
C THR A 58 -5.86 -2.10 -6.28
N LEU A 59 -4.68 -1.53 -6.41
CA LEU A 59 -3.46 -2.29 -6.67
C LEU A 59 -2.36 -1.88 -5.69
N LYS A 60 -1.67 -2.86 -5.11
CA LYS A 60 -0.46 -2.61 -4.31
C LYS A 60 0.77 -3.24 -4.94
N ILE A 61 1.80 -2.42 -5.19
CA ILE A 61 3.06 -2.81 -5.83
C ILE A 61 4.30 -2.42 -5.01
N ARG A 62 5.45 -2.84 -5.51
CA ARG A 62 6.78 -2.30 -5.19
C ARG A 62 7.32 -1.51 -6.39
N THR A 63 8.47 -0.84 -6.22
CA THR A 63 9.10 -0.05 -7.31
C THR A 63 9.61 -0.90 -8.47
N GLY A 64 9.73 -2.22 -8.29
CA GLY A 64 10.14 -3.19 -9.30
C GLY A 64 10.70 -4.47 -8.70
N TRP A 65 11.27 -5.33 -9.54
CA TRP A 65 11.88 -6.60 -9.11
C TRP A 65 13.18 -6.38 -8.34
N ASP A 66 14.10 -5.62 -8.90
CA ASP A 66 15.37 -5.21 -8.30
C ASP A 66 15.74 -3.78 -8.74
N THR A 67 16.90 -3.29 -8.34
CA THR A 67 17.34 -1.91 -8.62
C THR A 67 17.60 -1.63 -10.10
N GLN A 68 17.89 -2.65 -10.90
CA GLN A 68 18.08 -2.52 -12.34
C GLN A 68 16.77 -2.69 -13.14
N HIS A 69 15.79 -3.34 -12.53
CA HIS A 69 14.48 -3.63 -13.13
C HIS A 69 13.36 -2.97 -12.32
N LYS A 70 13.40 -1.64 -12.23
CA LYS A 70 12.33 -0.81 -11.71
C LYS A 70 11.35 -0.50 -12.82
N ASN A 71 10.07 -0.81 -12.61
CA ASN A 71 9.03 -0.61 -13.62
C ASN A 71 7.69 -0.11 -13.04
N ALA A 72 7.73 0.49 -11.85
CA ALA A 72 6.52 1.03 -11.24
C ALA A 72 5.81 2.06 -12.13
N LEU A 73 6.54 2.84 -12.95
CA LEU A 73 5.96 3.84 -13.86
C LEU A 73 5.11 3.20 -14.96
N SER A 74 5.64 2.16 -15.62
CA SER A 74 4.88 1.45 -16.66
C SER A 74 3.71 0.67 -16.08
N VAL A 75 3.90 0.02 -14.91
CA VAL A 75 2.82 -0.68 -14.20
C VAL A 75 1.73 0.30 -13.74
N ALA A 76 2.07 1.52 -13.32
CA ALA A 76 1.10 2.54 -12.94
C ALA A 76 0.20 2.97 -14.13
N LYS A 77 0.79 3.18 -15.30
CA LYS A 77 0.01 3.44 -16.53
C LYS A 77 -0.91 2.29 -16.89
N LEU A 78 -0.40 1.06 -16.85
CA LEU A 78 -1.21 -0.13 -17.07
C LEU A 78 -2.37 -0.23 -16.07
N ALA A 79 -2.12 0.07 -14.80
CA ALA A 79 -3.14 0.07 -13.76
C ALA A 79 -4.26 1.07 -14.06
N GLU A 80 -3.92 2.32 -14.36
CA GLU A 80 -4.89 3.35 -14.74
C GLU A 80 -5.69 2.94 -15.98
N GLN A 81 -5.02 2.49 -17.04
CA GLN A 81 -5.65 2.04 -18.29
C GLN A 81 -6.57 0.82 -18.09
N SER A 82 -6.27 -0.02 -17.12
CA SER A 82 -7.07 -1.20 -16.77
C SER A 82 -8.24 -0.89 -15.83
N GLY A 83 -8.46 0.38 -15.42
CA GLY A 83 -9.55 0.77 -14.55
C GLY A 83 -9.29 0.55 -13.06
N ILE A 84 -8.03 0.53 -12.62
CA ILE A 84 -7.68 0.53 -11.19
C ILE A 84 -8.04 1.88 -10.57
N HIS A 85 -8.66 1.85 -9.40
CA HIS A 85 -9.17 3.04 -8.73
C HIS A 85 -8.15 3.74 -7.82
N ALA A 86 -7.14 3.03 -7.31
CA ALA A 86 -6.04 3.61 -6.54
C ALA A 86 -4.82 2.69 -6.56
N LEU A 87 -3.62 3.28 -6.46
CA LEU A 87 -2.35 2.57 -6.52
C LEU A 87 -1.51 2.85 -5.27
N ALA A 88 -1.21 1.81 -4.48
CA ALA A 88 -0.28 1.90 -3.35
C ALA A 88 1.11 1.39 -3.76
N ILE A 89 2.15 2.19 -3.48
CA ILE A 89 3.53 1.88 -3.89
C ILE A 89 4.43 1.82 -2.66
N HIS A 90 5.04 0.66 -2.42
CA HIS A 90 6.11 0.55 -1.44
C HIS A 90 7.43 1.00 -2.08
N GLY A 91 8.08 2.00 -1.49
CA GLY A 91 9.34 2.61 -1.96
C GLY A 91 10.57 1.69 -1.85
N ARG A 92 10.42 0.41 -2.12
CA ARG A 92 11.48 -0.59 -2.23
C ARG A 92 11.20 -1.56 -3.36
N THR A 93 12.27 -2.10 -3.95
CA THR A 93 12.13 -3.23 -4.88
C THR A 93 11.88 -4.54 -4.12
N ARG A 94 11.51 -5.59 -4.84
CA ARG A 94 11.38 -6.94 -4.26
C ARG A 94 12.71 -7.42 -3.68
N ALA A 95 13.81 -7.22 -4.39
CA ALA A 95 15.14 -7.67 -3.96
C ALA A 95 15.60 -7.02 -2.65
N CYS A 96 15.26 -5.75 -2.44
CA CYS A 96 15.59 -5.05 -1.18
C CYS A 96 14.81 -5.60 0.02
N ALA A 97 13.69 -6.28 -0.17
CA ALA A 97 12.79 -6.75 0.89
C ALA A 97 12.49 -5.63 1.91
N TYR A 98 13.17 -5.62 3.06
CA TYR A 98 13.10 -4.57 4.10
C TYR A 98 14.45 -3.95 4.43
N GLN A 99 15.50 -4.27 3.64
CA GLN A 99 16.83 -3.72 3.83
C GLN A 99 16.94 -2.30 3.25
N GLY A 100 17.87 -1.51 3.79
CA GLY A 100 18.07 -0.12 3.42
C GLY A 100 16.88 0.77 3.78
N GLN A 101 16.75 1.90 3.11
CA GLN A 101 15.64 2.85 3.28
C GLN A 101 14.68 2.76 2.10
N ALA A 102 13.40 3.04 2.36
CA ALA A 102 12.43 3.25 1.29
C ALA A 102 12.77 4.56 0.55
N GLU A 103 12.77 4.52 -0.76
CA GLU A 103 12.92 5.71 -1.61
C GLU A 103 11.53 6.21 -2.04
N TYR A 104 11.44 7.50 -2.29
CA TYR A 104 10.18 8.14 -2.61
C TYR A 104 10.18 8.80 -3.99
N ASP A 105 11.32 8.81 -4.70
CA ASP A 105 11.46 9.41 -6.03
C ASP A 105 10.52 8.73 -7.03
N THR A 106 10.54 7.40 -7.08
CA THR A 106 9.64 6.62 -7.95
C THR A 106 8.17 6.91 -7.64
N ILE A 107 7.80 7.13 -6.37
CA ILE A 107 6.41 7.44 -5.98
C ILE A 107 6.03 8.84 -6.48
N ALA A 108 6.94 9.82 -6.31
CA ALA A 108 6.74 11.18 -6.81
C ALA A 108 6.58 11.19 -8.34
N GLU A 109 7.42 10.47 -9.07
CA GLU A 109 7.33 10.34 -10.52
C GLU A 109 6.00 9.72 -10.95
N VAL A 110 5.58 8.61 -10.32
CA VAL A 110 4.28 7.99 -10.60
C VAL A 110 3.14 8.96 -10.36
N LYS A 111 3.17 9.74 -9.26
CA LYS A 111 2.12 10.72 -8.98
C LYS A 111 1.97 11.79 -10.06
N THR A 112 3.04 12.16 -10.75
CA THR A 112 2.95 13.09 -11.90
C THR A 112 2.44 12.43 -13.17
N LEU A 113 2.44 11.09 -13.23
CA LEU A 113 2.21 10.31 -14.44
C LEU A 113 0.77 9.82 -14.59
N VAL A 114 0.07 9.61 -13.47
CA VAL A 114 -1.30 9.06 -13.43
C VAL A 114 -2.26 10.00 -12.72
N SER A 115 -3.54 9.90 -13.06
CA SER A 115 -4.61 10.70 -12.47
C SER A 115 -5.29 9.99 -11.28
N ILE A 116 -5.15 8.66 -11.21
CA ILE A 116 -5.70 7.88 -10.10
C ILE A 116 -4.97 8.20 -8.78
N PRO A 117 -5.63 8.08 -7.63
CA PRO A 117 -5.01 8.27 -6.33
C PRO A 117 -3.78 7.38 -6.13
N VAL A 118 -2.68 7.99 -5.68
CA VAL A 118 -1.42 7.31 -5.34
C VAL A 118 -1.21 7.33 -3.84
N ILE A 119 -0.93 6.17 -3.27
CA ILE A 119 -0.72 5.97 -1.83
C ILE A 119 0.75 5.64 -1.58
N ALA A 120 1.47 6.50 -0.87
CA ALA A 120 2.87 6.28 -0.54
C ALA A 120 3.03 5.33 0.65
N ASN A 121 3.91 4.34 0.51
CA ASN A 121 4.19 3.35 1.55
C ASN A 121 5.70 3.11 1.71
N GLY A 122 6.13 2.87 2.94
CA GLY A 122 7.50 2.50 3.30
C GLY A 122 8.11 3.44 4.33
N ASP A 123 8.64 2.89 5.43
CA ASP A 123 9.38 3.57 6.50
C ASP A 123 8.73 4.85 7.07
N ILE A 124 7.42 4.94 7.02
CA ILE A 124 6.66 6.03 7.63
C ILE A 124 6.38 5.62 9.08
N THR A 125 7.14 6.19 10.01
CA THR A 125 7.17 5.78 11.42
C THR A 125 6.81 6.88 12.40
N THR A 126 6.75 8.13 11.92
CA THR A 126 6.41 9.30 12.74
C THR A 126 5.50 10.28 11.98
N PRO A 127 4.78 11.16 12.68
CA PRO A 127 3.97 12.20 12.04
C PRO A 127 4.76 13.12 11.11
N GLU A 128 5.98 13.52 11.50
CA GLU A 128 6.83 14.37 10.68
C GLU A 128 7.26 13.65 9.39
N LYS A 129 7.58 12.35 9.53
CA LYS A 129 7.93 11.55 8.35
C LYS A 129 6.75 11.41 7.39
N ALA A 130 5.54 11.24 7.93
CA ALA A 130 4.31 11.22 7.14
C ALA A 130 4.14 12.53 6.35
N LYS A 131 4.28 13.69 7.03
CA LYS A 131 4.22 14.99 6.38
C LYS A 131 5.32 15.15 5.33
N GLN A 132 6.56 14.82 5.65
CA GLN A 132 7.69 14.89 4.72
C GLN A 132 7.43 14.08 3.45
N VAL A 133 6.91 12.86 3.60
CA VAL A 133 6.60 11.98 2.46
C VAL A 133 5.49 12.56 1.59
N LEU A 134 4.41 13.05 2.18
CA LEU A 134 3.31 13.69 1.45
C LEU A 134 3.78 14.96 0.73
N ASP A 135 4.54 15.81 1.43
CA ASP A 135 5.06 17.05 0.86
C ASP A 135 6.02 16.79 -0.31
N TYR A 136 6.83 15.74 -0.23
CA TYR A 136 7.79 15.37 -1.26
C TYR A 136 7.13 14.69 -2.46
N THR A 137 6.32 13.65 -2.21
CA THR A 137 5.76 12.81 -3.28
C THR A 137 4.51 13.40 -3.92
N LYS A 138 3.82 14.31 -3.25
CA LYS A 138 2.47 14.78 -3.59
C LYS A 138 1.45 13.65 -3.69
N ALA A 139 1.74 12.50 -3.08
CA ALA A 139 0.79 11.39 -2.99
C ALA A 139 -0.50 11.82 -2.27
N ASP A 140 -1.61 11.21 -2.65
CA ASP A 140 -2.94 11.55 -2.12
C ASP A 140 -3.15 11.00 -0.72
N ALA A 141 -2.43 9.93 -0.37
CA ALA A 141 -2.48 9.30 0.95
C ALA A 141 -1.16 8.58 1.29
N ILE A 142 -1.07 8.11 2.52
CA ILE A 142 0.02 7.26 2.99
C ILE A 142 -0.53 5.93 3.53
N MET A 143 0.27 4.88 3.43
CA MET A 143 -0.03 3.58 4.03
C MET A 143 1.02 3.24 5.08
N ILE A 144 0.55 2.99 6.30
CA ILE A 144 1.40 2.60 7.43
C ILE A 144 1.40 1.07 7.55
N GLY A 145 2.58 0.49 7.71
CA GLY A 145 2.75 -0.94 7.95
C GLY A 145 3.27 -1.21 9.36
N ARG A 146 4.52 -1.60 9.47
CA ARG A 146 5.17 -2.04 10.71
C ARG A 146 5.06 -1.05 11.88
N ALA A 147 5.04 0.25 11.61
CA ALA A 147 4.95 1.27 12.65
C ALA A 147 3.61 1.29 13.41
N ALA A 148 2.57 0.65 12.87
CA ALA A 148 1.28 0.50 13.56
C ALA A 148 1.28 -0.69 14.55
N GLN A 149 2.25 -1.61 14.44
CA GLN A 149 2.35 -2.75 15.34
C GLN A 149 2.76 -2.27 16.74
N GLY A 150 1.91 -2.54 17.73
CA GLY A 150 2.10 -2.05 19.10
C GLY A 150 1.87 -0.53 19.27
N ARG A 151 1.43 0.18 18.23
CA ARG A 151 1.14 1.62 18.24
C ARG A 151 -0.04 1.95 17.31
N PRO A 152 -1.24 1.41 17.54
CA PRO A 152 -2.38 1.65 16.64
C PRO A 152 -2.80 3.13 16.61
N TRP A 153 -2.52 3.91 17.65
CA TRP A 153 -2.78 5.35 17.71
C TRP A 153 -1.89 6.19 16.79
N ILE A 154 -0.88 5.61 16.10
CA ILE A 154 -0.05 6.35 15.14
C ILE A 154 -0.88 7.04 14.05
N PHE A 155 -2.00 6.48 13.65
CA PHE A 155 -2.89 7.08 12.65
C PHE A 155 -3.49 8.39 13.17
N ARG A 156 -3.98 8.41 14.42
CA ARG A 156 -4.50 9.61 15.08
C ARG A 156 -3.41 10.68 15.26
N GLU A 157 -2.20 10.26 15.63
CA GLU A 157 -1.06 11.16 15.78
C GLU A 157 -0.69 11.83 14.46
N ILE A 158 -0.66 11.06 13.37
CA ILE A 158 -0.35 11.58 12.04
C ILE A 158 -1.45 12.53 11.58
N ASP A 159 -2.71 12.14 11.68
CA ASP A 159 -3.84 12.99 11.29
C ASP A 159 -3.83 14.33 12.04
N TYR A 160 -3.66 14.29 13.36
CA TYR A 160 -3.56 15.50 14.16
C TYR A 160 -2.40 16.39 13.74
N TYR A 161 -1.21 15.79 13.50
CA TYR A 161 -0.03 16.53 13.09
C TYR A 161 -0.20 17.17 11.70
N LEU A 162 -0.76 16.45 10.75
CA LEU A 162 -1.02 16.96 9.40
C LEU A 162 -1.97 18.16 9.42
N ASN A 163 -2.98 18.13 10.28
CA ASN A 163 -3.97 19.19 10.40
C ASN A 163 -3.52 20.40 11.23
N THR A 164 -2.65 20.21 12.23
CA THR A 164 -2.33 21.26 13.22
C THR A 164 -0.86 21.64 13.27
N ASN A 165 0.01 20.84 12.68
CA ASN A 165 1.46 20.91 12.80
C ASN A 165 1.96 20.84 14.26
N LYS A 166 1.18 20.16 15.13
CA LYS A 166 1.49 19.94 16.56
C LYS A 166 1.42 18.45 16.86
N PHE A 167 2.18 18.03 17.88
CA PHE A 167 2.13 16.66 18.36
C PHE A 167 0.98 16.45 19.34
N LEU A 168 0.35 15.28 19.26
CA LEU A 168 -0.51 14.81 20.35
C LEU A 168 0.35 14.41 21.55
N PRO A 169 -0.15 14.58 22.79
CA PRO A 169 0.43 13.93 23.94
C PRO A 169 0.51 12.41 23.74
N LEU A 170 1.48 11.76 24.38
CA LEU A 170 1.52 10.30 24.41
C LEU A 170 0.25 9.76 25.07
N PRO A 171 -0.27 8.60 24.63
CA PRO A 171 -1.43 7.99 25.25
C PRO A 171 -1.13 7.63 26.71
N GLU A 172 -2.12 7.81 27.56
CA GLU A 172 -2.04 7.40 28.97
C GLU A 172 -1.98 5.87 29.09
N VAL A 173 -1.36 5.36 30.16
CA VAL A 173 -1.25 3.91 30.40
C VAL A 173 -2.62 3.23 30.42
N SER A 174 -3.64 3.90 30.96
CA SER A 174 -5.02 3.43 30.98
C SER A 174 -5.61 3.26 29.56
N GLU A 175 -5.32 4.19 28.64
CA GLU A 175 -5.74 4.08 27.24
C GLU A 175 -5.03 2.91 26.56
N ILE A 176 -3.72 2.77 26.76
CA ILE A 176 -2.95 1.65 26.21
C ILE A 176 -3.52 0.30 26.70
N HIS A 177 -3.81 0.20 27.99
CA HIS A 177 -4.40 -0.99 28.59
C HIS A 177 -5.77 -1.30 27.96
N GLN A 178 -6.63 -0.31 27.83
CA GLN A 178 -7.96 -0.49 27.24
C GLN A 178 -7.86 -1.00 25.79
N VAL A 179 -7.04 -0.36 24.95
CA VAL A 179 -6.84 -0.78 23.55
C VAL A 179 -6.33 -2.21 23.46
N LEU A 180 -5.40 -2.61 24.37
CA LEU A 180 -4.89 -3.98 24.42
C LEU A 180 -5.98 -4.99 24.76
N ILE A 181 -6.81 -4.69 25.77
CA ILE A 181 -7.90 -5.58 26.21
C ILE A 181 -8.96 -5.70 25.10
N GLU A 182 -9.37 -4.59 24.50
CA GLU A 182 -10.31 -4.60 23.36
C GLU A 182 -9.78 -5.44 22.20
N HIS A 183 -8.52 -5.25 21.82
CA HIS A 183 -7.89 -6.04 20.75
C HIS A 183 -7.84 -7.54 21.07
N LEU A 184 -7.52 -7.91 22.32
CA LEU A 184 -7.55 -9.32 22.73
C LEU A 184 -8.96 -9.88 22.71
N HIS A 185 -9.95 -9.10 23.16
CA HIS A 185 -11.36 -9.51 23.09
C HIS A 185 -11.79 -9.79 21.64
N ASP A 186 -11.52 -8.87 20.72
CA ASP A 186 -11.87 -9.01 19.30
C ASP A 186 -11.13 -10.16 18.60
N LEU A 187 -9.96 -10.55 19.11
CA LEU A 187 -9.19 -11.67 18.57
C LEU A 187 -9.80 -13.04 18.95
N TYR A 188 -10.46 -13.14 20.10
CA TYR A 188 -10.96 -14.41 20.66
C TYR A 188 -12.49 -14.57 20.56
N HIS A 189 -13.19 -13.58 20.04
CA HIS A 189 -14.63 -13.58 19.78
C HIS A 189 -14.93 -13.28 18.32
#